data_29fab62b8392776d51e9f25b918f3c4d
#
_entry.id   29fab62b8392776d51e9f25b918f3c4d
#
_cell.length_a   1.000
_cell.length_b   1.000
_cell.length_c   1.000
_cell.angle_alpha   90.00
_cell.angle_beta   90.00
_cell.angle_gamma   90.00
#
_symmetry.space_group_name_H-M   'P 1'
#
loop_
_entity.id
_entity.type
_entity.pdbx_description
1 polymer ?
#
loop_
_entity_poly.entity_id
_entity_poly.type
_entity_poly.pdbx_seq_one_letter_code
_entity_poly.pdbx_strand_id
1 'polypeptide(L)'
;EGFTGAVAVLDTGRPGPTTAFRSDMDCVIVRETKDADHLPNKLGFASEHPGLMHACGHDGHTAVGLELARWLVEHKDQLCGKFKLIFQPAEEGVRGARAMCEAGIVDDVDYFLSGHVGGVIGRGEVAVMDGGFLASSKFDIAIEGKPAHAGNAPQQGNNALMAACAASMMLQGIPRHADGVTRVSVGTLHAGEGRNVIPAHAKLQMEVRGETKEVNEFMKEYVYDIFAGVDKAYRVKSKVELAGESTTLMQCPAIYDKVEEVMKKIPGIKVLPRIHTPSGSEDCALFIRRVIERGGQAGFILYGCNHHGHHRPNFEIQDEQSLPIALSIYTGFAELVNGIGGKVK
;
A
#
# COMPACT_ATOMS: atom_id res chain seq x y z
N GLU A 1 -7.41 11.80 -13.04
CA GLU A 1 -8.79 11.35 -12.84
C GLU A 1 -8.89 10.72 -11.44
N GLY A 2 -9.98 11.02 -10.71
CA GLY A 2 -10.07 10.84 -9.28
C GLY A 2 -10.20 9.39 -8.84
N PHE A 3 -9.63 9.09 -7.71
CA PHE A 3 -9.86 7.84 -7.00
C PHE A 3 -11.22 7.86 -6.30
N THR A 4 -11.83 6.69 -6.13
CA THR A 4 -13.16 6.51 -5.51
C THR A 4 -13.03 6.13 -4.02
N GLY A 5 -12.30 6.94 -3.24
CA GLY A 5 -12.20 6.78 -1.79
C GLY A 5 -13.41 7.34 -1.06
N ALA A 6 -13.68 6.83 0.14
CA ALA A 6 -14.72 7.34 1.02
C ALA A 6 -14.19 7.54 2.44
N VAL A 7 -14.72 8.56 3.13
CA VAL A 7 -14.48 8.80 4.55
C VAL A 7 -15.81 8.96 5.26
N ALA A 8 -16.14 8.03 6.15
CA ALA A 8 -17.29 8.16 7.03
C ALA A 8 -16.85 8.83 8.34
N VAL A 9 -17.65 9.77 8.83
CA VAL A 9 -17.37 10.49 10.08
C VAL A 9 -18.52 10.29 11.05
N LEU A 10 -18.22 9.81 12.25
CA LEU A 10 -19.14 9.78 13.37
C LEU A 10 -18.67 10.81 14.42
N ASP A 11 -19.47 11.82 14.65
CA ASP A 11 -19.30 12.76 15.78
C ASP A 11 -20.20 12.33 16.93
N THR A 12 -19.62 12.03 18.09
CA THR A 12 -20.40 11.63 19.26
C THR A 12 -21.14 12.81 19.90
N GLY A 13 -20.77 14.04 19.57
CA GLY A 13 -21.25 15.27 20.20
C GLY A 13 -20.62 15.54 21.56
N ARG A 14 -19.65 14.76 22.00
CA ARG A 14 -18.92 14.91 23.26
C ARG A 14 -17.46 15.26 23.00
N PRO A 15 -16.83 16.15 23.80
CA PRO A 15 -15.40 16.43 23.69
C PRO A 15 -14.57 15.14 23.84
N GLY A 16 -13.58 14.97 23.01
CA GLY A 16 -12.68 13.82 23.01
C GLY A 16 -11.79 13.79 21.77
N PRO A 17 -10.91 12.81 21.64
CA PRO A 17 -9.99 12.72 20.51
C PRO A 17 -10.70 12.34 19.19
N THR A 18 -10.06 12.67 18.07
CA THR A 18 -10.41 12.17 16.75
C THR A 18 -9.61 10.89 16.49
N THR A 19 -10.30 9.76 16.37
CA THR A 19 -9.69 8.46 16.08
C THR A 19 -10.05 8.01 14.67
N ALA A 20 -9.05 7.62 13.89
CA ALA A 20 -9.25 7.14 12.54
C ALA A 20 -8.83 5.68 12.38
N PHE A 21 -9.61 4.94 11.60
CA PHE A 21 -9.31 3.58 11.14
C PHE A 21 -9.33 3.54 9.62
N ARG A 22 -8.46 2.73 9.02
CA ARG A 22 -8.36 2.60 7.57
C ARG A 22 -8.59 1.17 7.13
N SER A 23 -9.35 1.04 6.05
CA SER A 23 -9.50 -0.17 5.24
C SER A 23 -9.21 0.17 3.79
N ASP A 24 -8.31 -0.56 3.15
CA ASP A 24 -8.18 -0.54 1.69
C ASP A 24 -9.30 -1.34 1.03
N MET A 25 -9.55 -1.11 -0.25
CA MET A 25 -10.73 -1.66 -0.94
C MET A 25 -10.41 -2.26 -2.31
N ASP A 26 -9.20 -2.06 -2.82
CA ASP A 26 -8.87 -2.48 -4.17
C ASP A 26 -8.49 -3.95 -4.28
N CYS A 27 -8.61 -4.49 -5.47
CA CYS A 27 -8.22 -5.85 -5.81
C CYS A 27 -7.02 -5.87 -6.75
N VAL A 28 -6.45 -7.04 -6.96
CA VAL A 28 -5.31 -7.27 -7.85
C VAL A 28 -5.71 -7.95 -9.15
N ILE A 29 -4.86 -7.79 -10.18
CA ILE A 29 -5.01 -8.46 -11.47
C ILE A 29 -4.51 -9.90 -11.33
N VAL A 30 -5.33 -10.73 -10.72
CA VAL A 30 -5.10 -12.17 -10.51
C VAL A 30 -6.35 -12.92 -10.95
N ARG A 31 -6.17 -14.00 -11.70
CA ARG A 31 -7.28 -14.89 -12.04
C ARG A 31 -7.45 -15.89 -10.92
N GLU A 32 -8.58 -15.79 -10.21
CA GLU A 32 -8.93 -16.71 -9.14
C GLU A 32 -9.01 -18.15 -9.64
N THR A 33 -8.53 -19.10 -8.83
CA THR A 33 -8.58 -20.54 -9.15
C THR A 33 -10.02 -21.05 -9.28
N LYS A 34 -10.21 -22.07 -10.10
CA LYS A 34 -11.50 -22.77 -10.23
C LYS A 34 -11.55 -24.08 -9.43
N ASP A 35 -10.57 -24.31 -8.57
CA ASP A 35 -10.54 -25.51 -7.73
C ASP A 35 -11.77 -25.58 -6.85
N ALA A 36 -12.41 -26.76 -6.82
CA ALA A 36 -13.65 -26.96 -6.04
C ALA A 36 -13.41 -26.85 -4.51
N ASP A 37 -12.20 -27.10 -4.06
CA ASP A 37 -11.83 -27.03 -2.64
C ASP A 37 -11.48 -25.59 -2.19
N HIS A 38 -11.29 -24.66 -3.14
CA HIS A 38 -11.10 -23.26 -2.82
C HIS A 38 -12.37 -22.69 -2.18
N LEU A 39 -12.26 -22.12 -0.98
CA LEU A 39 -13.39 -21.74 -0.15
C LEU A 39 -14.39 -20.78 -0.87
N PRO A 40 -13.93 -19.74 -1.58
CA PRO A 40 -14.81 -18.87 -2.37
C PRO A 40 -15.66 -19.63 -3.41
N ASN A 41 -15.06 -20.60 -4.12
CA ASN A 41 -15.82 -21.43 -5.08
C ASN A 41 -16.82 -22.33 -4.36
N LYS A 42 -16.41 -22.96 -3.27
CA LYS A 42 -17.23 -23.88 -2.49
C LYS A 42 -18.46 -23.21 -1.86
N LEU A 43 -18.31 -21.96 -1.43
CA LEU A 43 -19.38 -21.19 -0.77
C LEU A 43 -20.10 -20.23 -1.71
N GLY A 44 -19.66 -20.11 -2.97
CA GLY A 44 -20.35 -19.34 -4.00
C GLY A 44 -20.11 -17.81 -3.93
N PHE A 45 -18.96 -17.37 -3.43
CA PHE A 45 -18.57 -15.96 -3.40
C PHE A 45 -17.25 -15.65 -4.13
N ALA A 46 -16.80 -16.52 -5.02
CA ALA A 46 -15.65 -16.24 -5.88
C ALA A 46 -15.88 -15.00 -6.75
N SER A 47 -14.80 -14.39 -7.22
CA SER A 47 -14.87 -13.17 -8.02
C SER A 47 -15.77 -13.33 -9.25
N GLU A 48 -16.70 -12.41 -9.41
CA GLU A 48 -17.55 -12.28 -10.61
C GLU A 48 -16.86 -11.54 -11.76
N HIS A 49 -15.67 -10.97 -11.52
CA HIS A 49 -14.88 -10.22 -12.49
C HIS A 49 -13.67 -11.02 -12.97
N PRO A 50 -13.73 -11.66 -14.16
CA PRO A 50 -12.63 -12.51 -14.65
C PRO A 50 -11.29 -11.77 -14.71
N GLY A 51 -10.29 -12.32 -14.05
CA GLY A 51 -8.95 -11.74 -14.00
C GLY A 51 -8.71 -10.72 -12.90
N LEU A 52 -9.70 -10.45 -12.07
CA LEU A 52 -9.59 -9.64 -10.87
C LEU A 52 -9.96 -10.48 -9.63
N MET A 53 -9.22 -10.33 -8.55
CA MET A 53 -9.43 -11.07 -7.31
C MET A 53 -8.93 -10.26 -6.12
N HIS A 54 -9.60 -10.36 -4.98
CA HIS A 54 -9.08 -9.89 -3.70
C HIS A 54 -8.02 -10.86 -3.15
N ALA A 55 -6.88 -10.97 -3.85
CA ALA A 55 -5.78 -11.84 -3.46
C ALA A 55 -4.79 -11.20 -2.47
N CYS A 56 -5.22 -10.13 -1.79
CA CYS A 56 -4.50 -9.48 -0.69
C CYS A 56 -5.36 -9.33 0.58
N GLY A 57 -6.68 -9.59 0.52
CA GLY A 57 -7.58 -9.56 1.67
C GLY A 57 -8.22 -8.20 1.95
N HIS A 58 -8.18 -7.26 1.01
CA HIS A 58 -8.77 -5.91 1.19
C HIS A 58 -10.31 -5.93 1.28
N ASP A 59 -10.96 -6.93 0.72
CA ASP A 59 -12.38 -7.22 0.95
C ASP A 59 -12.66 -7.51 2.44
N GLY A 60 -11.79 -8.31 3.08
CA GLY A 60 -11.84 -8.56 4.51
C GLY A 60 -11.59 -7.29 5.34
N HIS A 61 -10.63 -6.45 4.94
CA HIS A 61 -10.40 -5.16 5.60
C HIS A 61 -11.61 -4.25 5.49
N THR A 62 -12.23 -4.19 4.31
CA THR A 62 -13.47 -3.44 4.07
C THR A 62 -14.61 -3.96 4.93
N ALA A 63 -14.79 -5.28 5.04
CA ALA A 63 -15.81 -5.90 5.87
C ALA A 63 -15.63 -5.55 7.36
N VAL A 64 -14.38 -5.59 7.87
CA VAL A 64 -14.05 -5.15 9.24
C VAL A 64 -14.37 -3.67 9.42
N GLY A 65 -14.04 -2.80 8.44
CA GLY A 65 -14.35 -1.37 8.51
C GLY A 65 -15.86 -1.08 8.56
N LEU A 66 -16.66 -1.81 7.79
CA LEU A 66 -18.14 -1.69 7.78
C LEU A 66 -18.75 -2.16 9.11
N GLU A 67 -18.26 -3.28 9.63
CA GLU A 67 -18.74 -3.80 10.92
C GLU A 67 -18.31 -2.88 12.09
N LEU A 68 -17.12 -2.31 12.02
CA LEU A 68 -16.68 -1.28 12.97
C LEU A 68 -17.59 -0.04 12.89
N ALA A 69 -18.02 0.38 11.70
CA ALA A 69 -18.96 1.48 11.53
C ALA A 69 -20.29 1.20 12.25
N ARG A 70 -20.83 -0.01 12.09
CA ARG A 70 -22.04 -0.46 12.76
C ARG A 70 -21.86 -0.42 14.29
N TRP A 71 -20.78 -1.03 14.77
CA TRP A 71 -20.47 -1.06 16.21
C TRP A 71 -20.34 0.35 16.81
N LEU A 72 -19.64 1.27 16.13
CA LEU A 72 -19.47 2.65 16.59
C LEU A 72 -20.82 3.40 16.70
N VAL A 73 -21.74 3.17 15.79
CA VAL A 73 -23.10 3.77 15.84
C VAL A 73 -23.90 3.19 17.01
N GLU A 74 -23.85 1.88 17.22
CA GLU A 74 -24.54 1.18 18.31
C GLU A 74 -24.03 1.58 19.69
N HIS A 75 -22.71 1.89 19.80
CA HIS A 75 -22.07 2.24 21.08
C HIS A 75 -21.79 3.74 21.23
N LYS A 76 -22.34 4.57 20.32
CA LYS A 76 -22.09 6.02 20.29
C LYS A 76 -22.24 6.69 21.66
N ASP A 77 -23.23 6.26 22.45
CA ASP A 77 -23.53 6.85 23.77
C ASP A 77 -22.48 6.52 24.84
N GLN A 78 -21.62 5.54 24.59
CA GLN A 78 -20.53 5.11 25.46
C GLN A 78 -19.17 5.70 25.06
N LEU A 79 -19.14 6.48 23.98
CA LEU A 79 -17.92 7.01 23.38
C LEU A 79 -17.92 8.54 23.36
N CYS A 80 -16.74 9.14 23.27
CA CYS A 80 -16.51 10.59 23.14
C CYS A 80 -15.59 10.89 21.94
N GLY A 81 -15.55 12.17 21.52
CA GLY A 81 -14.75 12.62 20.38
C GLY A 81 -15.36 12.23 19.03
N LYS A 82 -14.50 12.06 18.05
CA LYS A 82 -14.87 11.77 16.66
C LYS A 82 -14.20 10.50 16.17
N PHE A 83 -14.87 9.83 15.25
CA PHE A 83 -14.32 8.67 14.52
C PHE A 83 -14.33 8.94 13.03
N LYS A 84 -13.25 8.59 12.36
CA LYS A 84 -13.13 8.58 10.91
C LYS A 84 -12.85 7.16 10.42
N LEU A 85 -13.69 6.66 9.54
CA LEU A 85 -13.47 5.40 8.84
C LEU A 85 -13.07 5.72 7.41
N ILE A 86 -11.85 5.36 7.05
CA ILE A 86 -11.23 5.68 5.77
C ILE A 86 -11.27 4.42 4.92
N PHE A 87 -12.04 4.47 3.82
CA PHE A 87 -12.09 3.42 2.81
C PHE A 87 -11.22 3.86 1.63
N GLN A 88 -10.02 3.28 1.56
CA GLN A 88 -8.97 3.71 0.64
C GLN A 88 -8.95 2.86 -0.63
N PRO A 89 -8.98 3.46 -1.84
CA PRO A 89 -8.72 2.77 -3.10
C PRO A 89 -7.23 2.73 -3.44
N ALA A 90 -6.84 1.90 -4.39
CA ALA A 90 -5.55 1.91 -5.08
C ALA A 90 -4.31 1.76 -4.17
N GLU A 91 -4.41 0.92 -3.13
CA GLU A 91 -3.27 0.54 -2.28
C GLU A 91 -2.22 -0.22 -3.10
N GLU A 92 -2.63 -1.20 -3.89
CA GLU A 92 -1.77 -2.08 -4.70
C GLU A 92 -0.88 -1.31 -5.71
N GLY A 93 -1.32 -0.11 -6.06
CA GLY A 93 -0.55 0.83 -6.86
C GLY A 93 0.30 1.82 -6.04
N VAL A 94 0.20 1.82 -4.71
CA VAL A 94 0.72 2.83 -3.76
C VAL A 94 0.32 4.26 -4.18
N ARG A 95 -0.97 4.46 -4.51
CA ARG A 95 -1.50 5.71 -5.08
C ARG A 95 -2.60 6.37 -4.25
N GLY A 96 -3.42 5.56 -3.58
CA GLY A 96 -4.63 6.05 -2.93
C GLY A 96 -4.36 6.89 -1.69
N ALA A 97 -3.48 6.44 -0.81
CA ALA A 97 -3.18 7.14 0.44
C ALA A 97 -2.60 8.53 0.21
N ARG A 98 -1.73 8.71 -0.80
CA ARG A 98 -1.16 10.02 -1.13
C ARG A 98 -2.24 11.04 -1.47
N ALA A 99 -3.14 10.71 -2.39
CA ALA A 99 -4.21 11.61 -2.80
C ALA A 99 -5.14 11.98 -1.62
N MET A 100 -5.44 11.01 -0.75
CA MET A 100 -6.25 11.24 0.44
C MET A 100 -5.51 12.06 1.50
N CYS A 101 -4.19 11.87 1.69
CA CYS A 101 -3.35 12.72 2.53
C CYS A 101 -3.32 14.18 2.04
N GLU A 102 -3.14 14.38 0.72
CA GLU A 102 -3.14 15.71 0.10
C GLU A 102 -4.49 16.42 0.27
N ALA A 103 -5.59 15.67 0.31
CA ALA A 103 -6.92 16.18 0.64
C ALA A 103 -7.11 16.50 2.14
N GLY A 104 -6.13 16.21 2.99
CA GLY A 104 -6.14 16.56 4.42
C GLY A 104 -7.03 15.70 5.30
N ILE A 105 -7.42 14.48 4.86
CA ILE A 105 -8.42 13.68 5.57
C ILE A 105 -7.98 13.22 6.96
N VAL A 106 -6.67 13.20 7.24
CA VAL A 106 -6.09 12.81 8.55
C VAL A 106 -5.47 13.98 9.31
N ASP A 107 -5.67 15.22 8.88
CA ASP A 107 -4.99 16.40 9.45
C ASP A 107 -5.43 16.75 10.87
N ASP A 108 -6.61 16.33 11.27
CA ASP A 108 -7.24 16.53 12.59
C ASP A 108 -7.32 15.22 13.39
N VAL A 109 -6.51 14.21 13.06
CA VAL A 109 -6.55 12.89 13.70
C VAL A 109 -5.53 12.83 14.84
N ASP A 110 -6.03 12.50 16.05
CA ASP A 110 -5.20 12.29 17.25
C ASP A 110 -4.68 10.86 17.33
N TYR A 111 -5.50 9.87 16.93
CA TYR A 111 -5.15 8.45 16.92
C TYR A 111 -5.50 7.83 15.57
N PHE A 112 -4.55 7.14 14.97
CA PHE A 112 -4.75 6.41 13.74
C PHE A 112 -4.31 4.95 13.91
N LEU A 113 -5.19 4.01 13.59
CA LEU A 113 -4.86 2.59 13.61
C LEU A 113 -5.32 1.93 12.31
N SER A 114 -4.42 1.22 11.67
CA SER A 114 -4.69 0.38 10.52
C SER A 114 -4.04 -0.99 10.68
N GLY A 115 -4.36 -1.92 9.80
CA GLY A 115 -3.75 -3.23 9.85
C GLY A 115 -3.97 -4.03 8.59
N HIS A 116 -3.28 -5.15 8.48
CA HIS A 116 -3.37 -6.06 7.36
C HIS A 116 -3.57 -7.51 7.82
N VAL A 117 -4.39 -8.24 7.08
CA VAL A 117 -4.62 -9.67 7.30
C VAL A 117 -3.44 -10.50 6.77
N GLY A 118 -3.02 -11.52 7.50
CA GLY A 118 -1.97 -12.45 7.08
C GLY A 118 -0.56 -11.89 7.28
N GLY A 119 0.15 -11.60 6.20
CA GLY A 119 1.57 -11.24 6.26
C GLY A 119 2.44 -12.45 6.62
N VAL A 120 3.29 -12.29 7.63
CA VAL A 120 4.25 -13.32 8.08
C VAL A 120 3.78 -14.09 9.30
N ILE A 121 2.53 -13.91 9.74
CA ILE A 121 1.96 -14.50 10.95
C ILE A 121 0.77 -15.40 10.64
N GLY A 122 0.61 -16.43 11.45
CA GLY A 122 -0.42 -17.44 11.25
C GLY A 122 -1.75 -17.10 11.92
N ARG A 123 -2.77 -17.87 11.59
CA ARG A 123 -4.11 -17.72 12.15
C ARG A 123 -4.09 -17.72 13.69
N GLY A 124 -4.78 -16.77 14.30
CA GLY A 124 -4.85 -16.59 15.75
C GLY A 124 -3.65 -15.86 16.34
N GLU A 125 -2.67 -15.49 15.53
CA GLU A 125 -1.56 -14.64 15.94
C GLU A 125 -1.83 -13.17 15.57
N VAL A 126 -1.35 -12.26 16.42
CA VAL A 126 -1.42 -10.82 16.17
C VAL A 126 -0.10 -10.16 16.54
N ALA A 127 0.24 -9.09 15.86
CA ALA A 127 1.43 -8.33 16.18
C ALA A 127 1.25 -6.84 15.84
N VAL A 128 1.98 -5.99 16.52
CA VAL A 128 2.21 -4.61 16.09
C VAL A 128 3.40 -4.60 15.15
N MET A 129 3.30 -3.87 14.05
CA MET A 129 4.46 -3.55 13.20
C MET A 129 5.12 -2.27 13.70
N ASP A 130 6.42 -2.30 13.92
CA ASP A 130 7.23 -1.15 14.34
C ASP A 130 8.27 -0.74 13.29
N GLY A 131 8.16 -1.30 12.07
CA GLY A 131 9.01 -1.03 10.91
C GLY A 131 8.74 -1.99 9.77
N GLY A 132 9.71 -2.13 8.87
CA GLY A 132 9.75 -3.17 7.85
C GLY A 132 9.11 -2.82 6.50
N PHE A 133 8.33 -1.76 6.38
CA PHE A 133 7.89 -1.29 5.06
C PHE A 133 9.04 -0.55 4.36
N LEU A 134 9.27 -0.91 3.11
CA LEU A 134 10.19 -0.19 2.26
C LEU A 134 9.49 1.02 1.64
N ALA A 135 10.15 2.16 1.61
CA ALA A 135 9.73 3.27 0.76
C ALA A 135 9.80 2.82 -0.70
N SER A 136 8.83 3.19 -1.52
CA SER A 136 8.71 2.76 -2.90
C SER A 136 8.29 3.92 -3.79
N SER A 137 8.87 3.99 -4.99
CA SER A 137 8.46 4.92 -6.05
C SER A 137 8.26 4.14 -7.33
N LYS A 138 7.04 4.20 -7.88
CA LYS A 138 6.63 3.55 -9.12
C LYS A 138 6.56 4.58 -10.24
N PHE A 139 7.06 4.22 -11.41
CA PHE A 139 7.14 5.13 -12.56
C PHE A 139 6.51 4.54 -13.80
N ASP A 140 5.73 5.39 -14.49
CA ASP A 140 5.31 5.18 -15.87
C ASP A 140 6.14 6.10 -16.76
N ILE A 141 6.86 5.52 -17.74
CA ILE A 141 7.77 6.26 -18.59
C ILE A 141 7.36 6.07 -20.05
N ALA A 142 7.20 7.18 -20.77
CA ALA A 142 7.01 7.20 -22.20
C ALA A 142 8.21 7.86 -22.88
N ILE A 143 8.78 7.21 -23.88
CA ILE A 143 9.92 7.72 -24.66
C ILE A 143 9.47 7.98 -26.10
N GLU A 144 9.65 9.21 -26.55
CA GLU A 144 9.38 9.67 -27.90
C GLU A 144 10.69 9.86 -28.67
N GLY A 145 10.83 9.17 -29.76
CA GLY A 145 11.92 9.28 -30.71
C GLY A 145 11.45 9.82 -32.06
N LYS A 146 12.15 9.44 -33.13
CA LYS A 146 11.81 9.83 -34.48
C LYS A 146 11.92 8.63 -35.41
N PRO A 147 10.87 8.28 -36.18
CA PRO A 147 10.93 7.16 -37.11
C PRO A 147 11.79 7.49 -38.32
N ALA A 148 12.40 6.48 -38.90
CA ALA A 148 13.11 6.53 -40.19
C ALA A 148 13.16 5.16 -40.84
N HIS A 149 13.44 5.10 -42.14
CA HIS A 149 13.64 3.85 -42.83
C HIS A 149 14.97 3.22 -42.44
N ALA A 150 14.92 2.05 -41.80
CA ALA A 150 16.10 1.45 -41.16
C ALA A 150 17.24 1.10 -42.14
N GLY A 151 16.92 0.73 -43.39
CA GLY A 151 17.93 0.38 -44.40
C GLY A 151 18.38 1.56 -45.29
N ASN A 152 17.54 2.58 -45.46
CA ASN A 152 17.82 3.67 -46.41
C ASN A 152 18.38 4.93 -45.76
N ALA A 153 17.83 5.33 -44.61
CA ALA A 153 18.22 6.58 -43.94
C ALA A 153 18.17 6.48 -42.40
N PRO A 154 18.82 5.48 -41.77
CA PRO A 154 18.74 5.27 -40.32
C PRO A 154 19.21 6.46 -39.49
N GLN A 155 20.15 7.26 -40.03
CA GLN A 155 20.67 8.46 -39.35
C GLN A 155 19.64 9.59 -39.19
N GLN A 156 18.50 9.52 -39.84
CA GLN A 156 17.42 10.50 -39.72
C GLN A 156 16.47 10.16 -38.57
N GLY A 157 16.57 8.96 -37.98
CA GLY A 157 15.78 8.50 -36.88
C GLY A 157 16.44 8.69 -35.51
N ASN A 158 15.60 8.71 -34.48
CA ASN A 158 16.01 8.65 -33.06
C ASN A 158 15.35 7.44 -32.43
N ASN A 159 16.14 6.42 -32.04
CA ASN A 159 15.65 5.11 -31.71
C ASN A 159 15.16 5.02 -30.26
N ALA A 160 13.86 5.09 -30.04
CA ALA A 160 13.25 5.01 -28.72
C ALA A 160 13.39 3.62 -28.07
N LEU A 161 13.40 2.53 -28.86
CA LEU A 161 13.61 1.17 -28.34
C LEU A 161 15.02 1.01 -27.75
N MET A 162 16.05 1.46 -28.48
CA MET A 162 17.42 1.36 -27.99
C MET A 162 17.65 2.29 -26.78
N ALA A 163 16.99 3.45 -26.76
CA ALA A 163 16.98 4.33 -25.60
C ALA A 163 16.39 3.63 -24.36
N ALA A 164 15.25 2.96 -24.51
CA ALA A 164 14.61 2.18 -23.45
C ALA A 164 15.47 1.02 -22.94
N CYS A 165 16.11 0.28 -23.85
CA CYS A 165 17.05 -0.78 -23.49
C CYS A 165 18.25 -0.25 -22.69
N ALA A 166 18.85 0.84 -23.16
CA ALA A 166 19.97 1.49 -22.47
C ALA A 166 19.56 1.97 -21.08
N ALA A 167 18.42 2.66 -20.96
CA ALA A 167 17.89 3.08 -19.67
C ALA A 167 17.70 1.89 -18.71
N SER A 168 17.11 0.79 -19.20
CA SER A 168 16.88 -0.42 -18.41
C SER A 168 18.19 -1.02 -17.86
N MET A 169 19.24 -1.02 -18.65
CA MET A 169 20.56 -1.48 -18.21
C MET A 169 21.23 -0.53 -17.23
N MET A 170 21.13 0.80 -17.47
CA MET A 170 21.68 1.82 -16.56
C MET A 170 20.98 1.79 -15.21
N LEU A 171 19.66 1.57 -15.16
CA LEU A 171 18.88 1.44 -13.92
C LEU A 171 19.40 0.28 -13.05
N GLN A 172 19.81 -0.85 -13.62
CA GLN A 172 20.42 -1.95 -12.88
C GLN A 172 21.80 -1.59 -12.32
N GLY A 173 22.45 -0.58 -12.90
CA GLY A 173 23.75 -0.05 -12.47
C GLY A 173 23.68 1.00 -11.35
N ILE A 174 22.50 1.38 -10.85
CA ILE A 174 22.37 2.28 -9.71
C ILE A 174 23.15 1.70 -8.52
N PRO A 175 24.05 2.46 -7.87
CA PRO A 175 24.82 1.98 -6.75
C PRO A 175 23.94 1.51 -5.58
N ARG A 176 24.40 0.50 -4.85
CA ARG A 176 23.77 0.12 -3.58
C ARG A 176 24.08 1.16 -2.53
N HIS A 177 23.15 1.43 -1.62
CA HIS A 177 23.34 2.41 -0.56
C HIS A 177 23.91 1.74 0.71
N ALA A 178 24.81 2.42 1.41
CA ALA A 178 25.39 1.91 2.65
C ALA A 178 24.39 1.91 3.82
N ASP A 179 23.45 2.87 3.80
CA ASP A 179 22.52 3.11 4.90
C ASP A 179 21.20 2.34 4.75
N GLY A 180 21.13 1.36 3.82
CA GLY A 180 19.94 0.53 3.72
C GLY A 180 19.80 -0.25 2.42
N VAL A 181 18.82 -1.14 2.45
CA VAL A 181 18.46 -2.01 1.33
C VAL A 181 17.88 -1.18 0.18
N THR A 182 18.31 -1.49 -1.04
CA THR A 182 17.76 -0.90 -2.28
C THR A 182 17.22 -1.98 -3.19
N ARG A 183 16.16 -1.66 -3.94
CA ARG A 183 15.64 -2.50 -5.03
C ARG A 183 15.36 -1.64 -6.25
N VAL A 184 15.53 -2.23 -7.42
CA VAL A 184 15.12 -1.67 -8.71
C VAL A 184 14.53 -2.79 -9.57
N SER A 185 13.41 -2.51 -10.23
CA SER A 185 12.76 -3.46 -11.12
C SER A 185 12.16 -2.73 -12.31
N VAL A 186 12.53 -3.15 -13.52
CA VAL A 186 11.81 -2.79 -14.74
C VAL A 186 10.81 -3.92 -15.00
N GLY A 187 9.52 -3.65 -14.75
CA GLY A 187 8.46 -4.63 -14.81
C GLY A 187 7.96 -4.89 -16.23
N THR A 188 7.83 -3.80 -17.03
CA THR A 188 7.42 -3.90 -18.43
C THR A 188 8.24 -3.01 -19.33
N LEU A 189 8.45 -3.46 -20.59
CA LEU A 189 9.01 -2.65 -21.66
C LEU A 189 8.32 -3.03 -22.96
N HIS A 190 7.67 -2.05 -23.60
CA HIS A 190 7.01 -2.21 -24.89
C HIS A 190 7.55 -1.16 -25.85
N ALA A 191 8.07 -1.58 -27.00
CA ALA A 191 8.68 -0.65 -27.97
C ALA A 191 8.68 -1.23 -29.38
N GLY A 192 8.63 -0.32 -30.36
CA GLY A 192 8.82 -0.61 -31.77
C GLY A 192 7.54 -0.89 -32.55
N GLU A 193 7.57 -0.56 -33.84
CA GLU A 193 6.44 -0.69 -34.76
C GLU A 193 6.69 -1.75 -35.86
N GLY A 194 7.95 -2.04 -36.19
CA GLY A 194 8.28 -3.03 -37.23
C GLY A 194 9.78 -3.14 -37.47
N ARG A 195 10.18 -4.27 -38.09
CA ARG A 195 11.60 -4.64 -38.27
C ARG A 195 12.43 -3.69 -39.16
N ASN A 196 11.79 -2.93 -40.02
CA ASN A 196 12.43 -2.06 -41.03
C ASN A 196 12.19 -0.57 -40.79
N VAL A 197 11.70 -0.22 -39.63
CA VAL A 197 11.48 1.20 -39.16
C VAL A 197 12.31 1.43 -37.90
N ILE A 198 12.98 2.58 -37.82
CA ILE A 198 13.59 3.01 -36.58
C ILE A 198 12.45 3.30 -35.58
N PRO A 199 12.41 2.61 -34.42
CA PRO A 199 11.32 2.76 -33.44
C PRO A 199 11.20 4.17 -32.90
N ALA A 200 9.98 4.72 -32.96
CA ALA A 200 9.68 6.08 -32.50
C ALA A 200 9.10 6.11 -31.09
N HIS A 201 8.59 4.97 -30.59
CA HIS A 201 7.91 4.95 -29.30
C HIS A 201 8.40 3.78 -28.44
N ALA A 202 8.54 4.06 -27.13
CA ALA A 202 8.72 3.04 -26.12
C ALA A 202 7.96 3.44 -24.84
N LYS A 203 7.52 2.42 -24.07
CA LYS A 203 6.89 2.58 -22.76
C LYS A 203 7.52 1.61 -21.78
N LEU A 204 7.81 2.09 -20.58
CA LEU A 204 8.32 1.29 -19.46
C LEU A 204 7.45 1.52 -18.24
N GLN A 205 7.31 0.46 -17.43
CA GLN A 205 6.82 0.57 -16.06
C GLN A 205 7.89 -0.02 -15.14
N MET A 206 8.25 0.73 -14.13
CA MET A 206 9.32 0.35 -13.21
C MET A 206 9.05 0.84 -11.79
N GLU A 207 9.80 0.27 -10.84
CA GLU A 207 9.84 0.76 -9.48
C GLU A 207 11.26 0.78 -8.92
N VAL A 208 11.46 1.67 -7.96
CA VAL A 208 12.60 1.63 -7.04
C VAL A 208 12.10 1.57 -5.61
N ARG A 209 12.87 0.94 -4.71
CA ARG A 209 12.57 0.87 -3.28
C ARG A 209 13.82 1.15 -2.47
N GLY A 210 13.63 1.81 -1.33
CA GLY A 210 14.65 2.06 -0.32
C GLY A 210 14.19 1.65 1.07
N GLU A 211 15.11 1.18 1.90
CA GLU A 211 14.82 0.82 3.30
C GLU A 211 14.40 2.03 4.12
N THR A 212 14.91 3.23 3.77
CA THR A 212 14.49 4.49 4.35
C THR A 212 13.96 5.43 3.28
N LYS A 213 13.30 6.51 3.69
CA LYS A 213 12.85 7.56 2.79
C LYS A 213 14.02 8.16 2.01
N GLU A 214 15.12 8.43 2.70
CA GLU A 214 16.33 9.05 2.14
C GLU A 214 17.00 8.13 1.11
N VAL A 215 17.07 6.83 1.39
CA VAL A 215 17.58 5.81 0.45
C VAL A 215 16.68 5.71 -0.78
N ASN A 216 15.35 5.83 -0.61
CA ASN A 216 14.44 5.82 -1.75
C ASN A 216 14.54 7.10 -2.59
N GLU A 217 14.71 8.27 -1.96
CA GLU A 217 14.94 9.53 -2.69
C GLU A 217 16.23 9.45 -3.52
N PHE A 218 17.33 8.93 -2.96
CA PHE A 218 18.56 8.65 -3.71
C PHE A 218 18.28 7.78 -4.95
N MET A 219 17.54 6.68 -4.82
CA MET A 219 17.19 5.83 -5.94
C MET A 219 16.34 6.57 -6.98
N LYS A 220 15.44 7.41 -6.51
CA LYS A 220 14.51 8.21 -7.34
C LYS A 220 15.25 9.26 -8.16
N GLU A 221 16.22 9.95 -7.57
CA GLU A 221 17.08 10.92 -8.27
C GLU A 221 17.85 10.26 -9.42
N TYR A 222 18.42 9.07 -9.20
CA TYR A 222 19.09 8.31 -10.26
C TYR A 222 18.17 7.97 -11.43
N VAL A 223 16.88 7.66 -11.17
CA VAL A 223 15.92 7.41 -12.25
C VAL A 223 15.81 8.63 -13.17
N TYR A 224 15.61 9.82 -12.61
CA TYR A 224 15.50 11.05 -13.39
C TYR A 224 16.80 11.37 -14.15
N ASP A 225 17.95 11.22 -13.52
CA ASP A 225 19.26 11.48 -14.13
C ASP A 225 19.56 10.52 -15.28
N ILE A 226 19.21 9.23 -15.13
CA ILE A 226 19.39 8.24 -16.18
C ILE A 226 18.57 8.59 -17.40
N PHE A 227 17.28 8.95 -17.23
CA PHE A 227 16.44 9.31 -18.37
C PHE A 227 16.89 10.63 -19.03
N ALA A 228 17.34 11.61 -18.25
CA ALA A 228 17.93 12.83 -18.78
C ALA A 228 19.22 12.54 -19.59
N GLY A 229 20.05 11.63 -19.13
CA GLY A 229 21.24 11.17 -19.84
C GLY A 229 20.93 10.42 -21.14
N VAL A 230 19.97 9.53 -21.09
CA VAL A 230 19.49 8.74 -22.24
C VAL A 230 18.85 9.64 -23.30
N ASP A 231 18.06 10.62 -22.90
CA ASP A 231 17.45 11.61 -23.81
C ASP A 231 18.51 12.32 -24.63
N LYS A 232 19.58 12.74 -23.99
CA LYS A 232 20.71 13.41 -24.65
C LYS A 232 21.49 12.45 -25.57
N ALA A 233 21.75 11.24 -25.11
CA ALA A 233 22.56 10.26 -25.86
C ALA A 233 21.85 9.74 -27.11
N TYR A 234 20.56 9.49 -27.02
CA TYR A 234 19.74 8.94 -28.11
C TYR A 234 18.93 9.98 -28.86
N ARG A 235 18.98 11.26 -28.44
CA ARG A 235 18.20 12.37 -29.00
C ARG A 235 16.69 12.10 -29.00
N VAL A 236 16.21 11.46 -27.94
CA VAL A 236 14.80 11.17 -27.67
C VAL A 236 14.26 12.12 -26.63
N LYS A 237 12.98 11.99 -26.28
CA LYS A 237 12.34 12.77 -25.24
C LYS A 237 11.55 11.83 -24.33
N SER A 238 11.97 11.72 -23.08
CA SER A 238 11.31 10.92 -22.06
C SER A 238 10.35 11.75 -21.23
N LYS A 239 9.15 11.21 -20.98
CA LYS A 239 8.21 11.68 -19.96
C LYS A 239 8.25 10.68 -18.83
N VAL A 240 8.85 11.06 -17.70
CA VAL A 240 8.95 10.23 -16.49
C VAL A 240 7.89 10.69 -15.51
N GLU A 241 6.87 9.88 -15.29
CA GLU A 241 5.75 10.16 -14.39
C GLU A 241 5.84 9.28 -13.14
N LEU A 242 5.77 9.91 -11.95
CA LEU A 242 5.64 9.20 -10.69
C LEU A 242 4.20 8.70 -10.57
N ALA A 243 4.00 7.41 -10.82
CA ALA A 243 2.69 6.75 -10.87
C ALA A 243 2.16 6.38 -9.48
N GLY A 244 3.06 6.15 -8.52
CA GLY A 244 2.70 5.82 -7.14
C GLY A 244 3.88 5.94 -6.21
N GLU A 245 3.62 6.19 -4.93
CA GLU A 245 4.64 6.38 -3.91
C GLU A 245 4.14 5.91 -2.54
N SER A 246 5.02 5.22 -1.80
CA SER A 246 4.84 4.95 -0.37
C SER A 246 6.11 5.32 0.40
N THR A 247 5.99 5.37 1.73
CA THR A 247 7.10 5.68 2.62
C THR A 247 7.32 4.56 3.62
N THR A 248 8.36 4.67 4.42
CA THR A 248 8.62 3.75 5.53
C THR A 248 7.65 3.97 6.69
N LEU A 249 7.37 2.92 7.43
CA LEU A 249 6.57 3.01 8.65
C LEU A 249 7.30 3.85 9.70
N MET A 250 6.70 4.96 10.09
CA MET A 250 7.22 5.82 11.15
C MET A 250 6.83 5.24 12.51
N GLN A 251 7.82 5.10 13.41
CA GLN A 251 7.61 4.50 14.71
C GLN A 251 6.85 5.43 15.67
N CYS A 252 5.94 4.85 16.45
CA CYS A 252 5.20 5.52 17.51
C CYS A 252 4.98 4.60 18.71
N PRO A 253 5.98 4.40 19.59
CA PRO A 253 5.88 3.46 20.71
C PRO A 253 4.65 3.67 21.62
N ALA A 254 4.20 4.92 21.78
CA ALA A 254 3.08 5.25 22.64
C ALA A 254 1.74 4.62 22.19
N ILE A 255 1.51 4.44 20.88
CA ILE A 255 0.32 3.73 20.40
C ILE A 255 0.51 2.22 20.45
N TYR A 256 1.74 1.76 20.25
CA TYR A 256 2.04 0.32 20.27
C TYR A 256 1.68 -0.31 21.61
N ASP A 257 2.08 0.33 22.71
CA ASP A 257 1.78 -0.13 24.07
C ASP A 257 0.26 -0.21 24.32
N LYS A 258 -0.51 0.80 23.84
CA LYS A 258 -1.97 0.82 23.93
C LYS A 258 -2.62 -0.33 23.14
N VAL A 259 -2.16 -0.57 21.92
CA VAL A 259 -2.70 -1.64 21.07
C VAL A 259 -2.37 -3.01 21.64
N GLU A 260 -1.14 -3.21 22.12
CA GLU A 260 -0.74 -4.45 22.78
C GLU A 260 -1.53 -4.71 24.08
N GLU A 261 -1.88 -3.66 24.83
CA GLU A 261 -2.77 -3.78 26.00
C GLU A 261 -4.15 -4.33 25.60
N VAL A 262 -4.71 -3.84 24.49
CA VAL A 262 -5.97 -4.34 23.94
C VAL A 262 -5.83 -5.78 23.48
N MET A 263 -4.80 -6.09 22.68
CA MET A 263 -4.57 -7.43 22.17
C MET A 263 -4.48 -8.48 23.29
N LYS A 264 -3.77 -8.18 24.38
CA LYS A 264 -3.60 -9.07 25.53
C LYS A 264 -4.90 -9.42 26.25
N LYS A 265 -5.97 -8.63 26.06
CA LYS A 265 -7.29 -8.87 26.68
C LYS A 265 -8.20 -9.74 25.83
N ILE A 266 -7.86 -9.97 24.54
CA ILE A 266 -8.66 -10.78 23.63
C ILE A 266 -8.39 -12.26 23.88
N PRO A 267 -9.39 -13.07 24.23
CA PRO A 267 -9.16 -14.48 24.51
C PRO A 267 -8.85 -15.28 23.25
N GLY A 268 -8.01 -16.29 23.37
CA GLY A 268 -7.74 -17.26 22.29
C GLY A 268 -6.79 -16.80 21.19
N ILE A 269 -6.19 -15.61 21.34
CA ILE A 269 -5.16 -15.14 20.40
C ILE A 269 -3.76 -15.20 21.01
N LYS A 270 -2.74 -15.23 20.17
CA LYS A 270 -1.34 -15.17 20.56
C LYS A 270 -0.74 -13.84 20.10
N VAL A 271 -0.36 -13.00 21.07
CA VAL A 271 0.33 -11.76 20.79
C VAL A 271 1.82 -12.05 20.59
N LEU A 272 2.32 -11.74 19.40
CA LEU A 272 3.73 -11.91 19.05
C LEU A 272 4.54 -10.65 19.42
N PRO A 273 5.88 -10.77 19.53
CA PRO A 273 6.76 -9.60 19.56
C PRO A 273 6.50 -8.67 18.37
N ARG A 274 6.80 -7.38 18.54
CA ARG A 274 6.71 -6.40 17.44
C ARG A 274 7.53 -6.84 16.24
N ILE A 275 7.00 -6.61 15.05
CA ILE A 275 7.60 -7.05 13.80
C ILE A 275 8.29 -5.87 13.12
N HIS A 276 9.60 -6.06 12.86
CA HIS A 276 10.45 -5.10 12.15
C HIS A 276 11.09 -5.70 10.89
N THR A 277 10.63 -6.85 10.45
CA THR A 277 11.24 -7.52 9.28
C THR A 277 10.91 -6.78 8.00
N PRO A 278 11.90 -6.43 7.16
CA PRO A 278 11.65 -5.83 5.87
C PRO A 278 10.70 -6.68 5.02
N SER A 279 9.61 -6.07 4.61
CA SER A 279 8.56 -6.69 3.82
C SER A 279 8.24 -5.85 2.59
N GLY A 280 7.04 -5.95 2.04
CA GLY A 280 6.58 -5.14 0.91
C GLY A 280 6.54 -3.64 1.20
N SER A 281 5.82 -2.93 0.38
CA SER A 281 5.47 -1.52 0.59
C SER A 281 3.97 -1.45 0.92
N GLU A 282 3.60 -0.48 1.73
CA GLU A 282 2.23 -0.22 2.15
C GLU A 282 2.04 1.31 2.18
N ASP A 283 1.10 1.84 1.40
CA ASP A 283 0.93 3.29 1.30
C ASP A 283 0.19 3.90 2.50
N CYS A 284 -0.44 3.06 3.34
CA CYS A 284 -0.94 3.47 4.66
C CYS A 284 0.14 4.15 5.52
N ALA A 285 1.42 3.83 5.29
CA ALA A 285 2.53 4.49 5.95
C ALA A 285 2.54 6.02 5.74
N LEU A 286 1.94 6.53 4.65
CA LEU A 286 1.77 7.96 4.41
C LEU A 286 0.78 8.58 5.41
N PHE A 287 -0.35 7.93 5.70
CA PHE A 287 -1.28 8.36 6.74
C PHE A 287 -0.62 8.38 8.12
N ILE A 288 0.08 7.29 8.45
CA ILE A 288 0.78 7.13 9.73
C ILE A 288 1.78 8.26 9.93
N ARG A 289 2.61 8.51 8.93
CA ARG A 289 3.58 9.61 8.95
C ARG A 289 2.91 10.97 9.11
N ARG A 290 1.87 11.25 8.32
CA ARG A 290 1.14 12.51 8.36
C ARG A 290 0.54 12.79 9.74
N VAL A 291 -0.07 11.79 10.36
CA VAL A 291 -0.65 11.90 11.71
C VAL A 291 0.45 12.17 12.74
N ILE A 292 1.56 11.42 12.72
CA ILE A 292 2.65 11.59 13.68
C ILE A 292 3.33 12.95 13.53
N GLU A 293 3.61 13.39 12.29
CA GLU A 293 4.21 14.70 12.02
C GLU A 293 3.34 15.88 12.47
N ARG A 294 2.02 15.65 12.63
CA ARG A 294 1.07 16.63 13.16
C ARG A 294 0.83 16.51 14.67
N GLY A 295 1.54 15.63 15.35
CA GLY A 295 1.50 15.45 16.81
C GLY A 295 0.54 14.37 17.29
N GLY A 296 -0.14 13.65 16.40
CA GLY A 296 -0.96 12.49 16.72
C GLY A 296 -0.14 11.23 16.96
N GLN A 297 -0.83 10.13 17.27
CA GLN A 297 -0.26 8.80 17.44
C GLN A 297 -0.83 7.86 16.37
N ALA A 298 0.04 7.09 15.73
CA ALA A 298 -0.40 6.21 14.66
C ALA A 298 0.33 4.86 14.70
N GLY A 299 -0.38 3.77 14.34
CA GLY A 299 0.15 2.42 14.37
C GLY A 299 -0.42 1.53 13.27
N PHE A 300 0.28 0.41 13.07
CA PHE A 300 -0.11 -0.62 12.13
C PHE A 300 -0.01 -1.99 12.80
N ILE A 301 -1.00 -2.85 12.54
CA ILE A 301 -1.06 -4.20 13.11
C ILE A 301 -1.12 -5.27 12.03
N LEU A 302 -0.69 -6.47 12.39
CA LEU A 302 -1.01 -7.67 11.63
C LEU A 302 -1.95 -8.55 12.44
N TYR A 303 -2.93 -9.15 11.77
CA TYR A 303 -3.78 -10.20 12.30
C TYR A 303 -3.75 -11.39 11.34
N GLY A 304 -3.29 -12.51 11.86
CA GLY A 304 -2.86 -13.65 11.05
C GLY A 304 -4.00 -14.42 10.41
N CYS A 305 -3.69 -14.99 9.25
CA CYS A 305 -4.47 -16.03 8.60
C CYS A 305 -3.55 -17.08 7.97
N ASN A 306 -4.10 -18.23 7.63
CA ASN A 306 -3.36 -19.28 6.91
C ASN A 306 -3.63 -19.11 5.40
N HIS A 307 -2.93 -18.17 4.77
CA HIS A 307 -3.03 -17.91 3.34
C HIS A 307 -1.99 -18.70 2.53
N HIS A 308 -2.26 -18.92 1.26
CA HIS A 308 -1.34 -19.61 0.33
C HIS A 308 -0.29 -18.68 -0.30
N GLY A 309 -0.18 -17.46 0.18
CA GLY A 309 0.66 -16.37 -0.33
C GLY A 309 -0.20 -15.30 -1.00
N HIS A 310 0.13 -14.03 -0.70
CA HIS A 310 -0.53 -12.88 -1.33
C HIS A 310 -0.34 -12.90 -2.85
N HIS A 311 -1.29 -12.36 -3.59
CA HIS A 311 -1.31 -12.23 -5.06
C HIS A 311 -1.29 -13.59 -5.78
N ARG A 312 -1.78 -14.65 -5.14
CA ARG A 312 -1.89 -15.98 -5.75
C ARG A 312 -3.34 -16.35 -6.08
N PRO A 313 -3.57 -17.16 -7.14
CA PRO A 313 -4.92 -17.56 -7.55
C PRO A 313 -5.75 -18.29 -6.47
N ASN A 314 -5.09 -18.91 -5.51
CA ASN A 314 -5.71 -19.65 -4.41
C ASN A 314 -5.54 -18.95 -3.06
N PHE A 315 -5.32 -17.64 -3.06
CA PHE A 315 -5.32 -16.85 -1.83
C PHE A 315 -6.70 -16.92 -1.18
N GLU A 316 -6.73 -17.14 0.11
CA GLU A 316 -7.93 -17.06 0.92
C GLU A 316 -7.57 -16.72 2.37
N ILE A 317 -8.51 -16.12 3.08
CA ILE A 317 -8.44 -15.84 4.50
C ILE A 317 -9.51 -16.69 5.22
N GLN A 318 -9.29 -16.96 6.48
CA GLN A 318 -10.30 -17.63 7.30
C GLN A 318 -11.20 -16.55 7.92
N ASP A 319 -12.17 -16.05 7.15
CA ASP A 319 -13.00 -14.88 7.44
C ASP A 319 -13.61 -14.93 8.83
N GLU A 320 -14.29 -16.05 9.16
CA GLU A 320 -14.97 -16.23 10.45
C GLU A 320 -14.02 -16.26 11.66
N GLN A 321 -12.71 -16.41 11.44
CA GLN A 321 -11.72 -16.55 12.50
C GLN A 321 -10.78 -15.33 12.56
N SER A 322 -10.32 -14.85 11.43
CA SER A 322 -9.34 -13.76 11.35
C SER A 322 -9.98 -12.38 11.46
N LEU A 323 -11.10 -12.13 10.78
CA LEU A 323 -11.74 -10.81 10.77
C LEU A 323 -12.31 -10.40 12.13
N PRO A 324 -12.95 -11.28 12.94
CA PRO A 324 -13.40 -10.92 14.27
C PRO A 324 -12.27 -10.51 15.23
N ILE A 325 -11.04 -11.03 15.02
CA ILE A 325 -9.87 -10.61 15.81
C ILE A 325 -9.53 -9.15 15.50
N ALA A 326 -9.48 -8.76 14.24
CA ALA A 326 -9.23 -7.38 13.84
C ALA A 326 -10.30 -6.44 14.39
N LEU A 327 -11.58 -6.81 14.27
CA LEU A 327 -12.69 -6.05 14.82
C LEU A 327 -12.55 -5.87 16.34
N SER A 328 -12.21 -6.93 17.07
CA SER A 328 -12.02 -6.89 18.53
C SER A 328 -10.86 -5.96 18.92
N ILE A 329 -9.79 -5.91 18.12
CA ILE A 329 -8.69 -4.97 18.35
C ILE A 329 -9.15 -3.53 18.12
N TYR A 330 -9.86 -3.25 17.02
CA TYR A 330 -10.31 -1.91 16.68
C TYR A 330 -11.36 -1.37 17.66
N THR A 331 -12.33 -2.20 18.04
CA THR A 331 -13.36 -1.80 19.03
C THR A 331 -12.74 -1.58 20.42
N GLY A 332 -11.88 -2.50 20.87
CA GLY A 332 -11.16 -2.34 22.14
C GLY A 332 -10.22 -1.14 22.14
N PHE A 333 -9.61 -0.80 21.01
CA PHE A 333 -8.81 0.42 20.89
C PHE A 333 -9.69 1.68 20.93
N ALA A 334 -10.83 1.68 20.25
CA ALA A 334 -11.80 2.77 20.31
C ALA A 334 -12.32 2.99 21.75
N GLU A 335 -12.63 1.92 22.48
CA GLU A 335 -13.01 1.99 23.90
C GLU A 335 -11.88 2.57 24.78
N LEU A 336 -10.64 2.15 24.52
CA LEU A 336 -9.48 2.58 25.31
C LEU A 336 -9.24 4.10 25.18
N VAL A 337 -9.30 4.65 23.96
CA VAL A 337 -8.93 6.05 23.70
C VAL A 337 -10.11 7.01 23.67
N ASN A 338 -11.33 6.51 23.40
CA ASN A 338 -12.55 7.32 23.30
C ASN A 338 -13.65 6.92 24.28
N GLY A 339 -13.45 5.98 25.20
CA GLY A 339 -14.47 5.53 26.15
C GLY A 339 -14.84 6.60 27.17
N ILE A 340 -16.15 6.72 27.50
CA ILE A 340 -16.64 7.62 28.53
C ILE A 340 -16.25 7.10 29.92
N GLY A 341 -15.73 8.00 30.76
CA GLY A 341 -15.38 7.69 32.15
C GLY A 341 -13.87 7.58 32.36
N GLY A 342 -13.06 7.91 31.37
CA GLY A 342 -11.63 8.18 31.54
C GLY A 342 -10.83 7.06 32.19
N LYS A 343 -11.22 5.81 32.04
CA LYS A 343 -10.31 4.68 32.34
C LYS A 343 -9.40 4.43 31.14
N VAL A 344 -8.81 5.51 30.65
CA VAL A 344 -7.49 5.42 30.05
C VAL A 344 -6.56 5.22 31.24
N LYS A 345 -6.44 3.99 31.68
CA LYS A 345 -5.38 3.56 32.60
C LYS A 345 -4.24 3.00 31.79
#